data_e2daaa13a9aa651000ecf84fd0b2e196
#
_entry.id   e2daaa13a9aa651000ecf84fd0b2e196
#
_cell.length_a   1.000
_cell.length_b   1.000
_cell.length_c   1.000
_cell.angle_alpha   90.00
_cell.angle_beta   90.00
_cell.angle_gamma   90.00
#
_symmetry.space_group_name_H-M   'P 1'
#
loop_
_entity.id
_entity.type
_entity.pdbx_description
1 polymer ?
#
loop_
_entity_poly.entity_id
_entity_poly.type
_entity_poly.pdbx_seq_one_letter_code
_entity_poly.pdbx_strand_id
1 'polypeptide(L)'
;MIKYTPVESNHKDCYKVEKNGNLILTGWGYAEYVASAAVALKALGGRADVYGVSRRRLPEFLGELAGERGTPQWKHIYLLGLSLSGDPESLKAALARLKAKGVEVTWISALEMPEHIAALLDGLVKVRCYDGSLLEAVGQTFGVDVEVFMPFLKDRKRVSADVRAYFTLIDTAQFYYRNYQDESLYATTARYLAGGVRPAAWEPDVRLAVAHFERYGGRELIGKSRVMTTLQERINRVAKHDRARVLILGESGTGKETVANQIHNKSPRANMPFVPFNCASVTKDLLEDRFFGHERGAFTNAVERTDGLFLQADGGTLFLDEIGEMSLEVQALLLRVLEGGRFMRIGGKDELKCDVRLITATNHDLPKLVAEGKFREDLYQRLNVVQMRTPSLREHKDDIPIIANAWWRKFHDNAVLKEEQVAALMNYDYPGNVRELINILDRATALEEDDFDLLMREHKEMNAALWGGLELKSGRIPDKLEDAIRLHVRRVYEKYGQNLTRTAEALDVSRNTVRKYL
;
A
#
# COMPACT_ATOMS: atom_id res chain seq x y z
N MET A 1 15.97 15.42 -0.37
CA MET A 1 14.88 14.84 -1.20
C MET A 1 15.55 13.96 -2.26
N ILE A 2 15.83 12.70 -1.93
CA ILE A 2 16.39 11.75 -2.88
C ILE A 2 15.22 11.38 -3.79
N LYS A 3 15.26 11.84 -5.04
CA LYS A 3 14.35 11.38 -6.09
C LYS A 3 14.68 9.92 -6.34
N TYR A 4 13.93 9.00 -5.75
CA TYR A 4 13.84 7.66 -6.26
C TYR A 4 13.11 7.77 -7.60
N THR A 5 13.87 7.75 -8.68
CA THR A 5 13.31 7.52 -10.00
C THR A 5 12.99 6.03 -10.02
N PRO A 6 11.74 5.58 -10.17
CA PRO A 6 11.47 4.19 -10.45
C PRO A 6 12.32 3.85 -11.68
N VAL A 7 13.17 2.85 -11.58
CA VAL A 7 13.74 2.23 -12.76
C VAL A 7 12.51 1.80 -13.55
N GLU A 8 12.31 2.35 -14.74
CA GLU A 8 11.35 1.82 -15.69
C GLU A 8 11.78 0.38 -15.94
N SER A 9 11.24 -0.53 -15.14
CA SER A 9 11.39 -1.95 -15.35
C SER A 9 10.52 -2.29 -16.56
N ASN A 10 11.10 -2.11 -17.75
CA ASN A 10 10.63 -2.84 -18.90
C ASN A 10 10.61 -4.31 -18.49
N HIS A 11 9.46 -4.95 -18.47
CA HIS A 11 9.31 -6.37 -18.16
C HIS A 11 10.27 -7.27 -18.96
N LYS A 12 10.81 -6.78 -20.07
CA LYS A 12 11.84 -7.46 -20.87
C LYS A 12 13.24 -7.46 -20.25
N ASP A 13 13.57 -6.53 -19.36
CA ASP A 13 14.90 -6.44 -18.74
C ASP A 13 15.01 -7.26 -17.45
N CYS A 14 13.90 -7.67 -16.84
CA CYS A 14 13.87 -8.64 -15.73
C CYS A 14 14.41 -10.03 -16.14
N TYR A 15 14.46 -10.33 -17.42
CA TYR A 15 14.92 -11.62 -17.98
C TYR A 15 16.40 -11.66 -18.35
N LYS A 16 17.17 -10.59 -18.10
CA LYS A 16 18.63 -10.55 -18.37
C LYS A 16 19.43 -10.99 -17.14
N VAL A 17 19.10 -12.14 -16.55
CA VAL A 17 19.94 -12.78 -15.55
C VAL A 17 20.71 -13.92 -16.21
N GLU A 18 21.93 -14.16 -15.73
CA GLU A 18 22.84 -15.18 -16.23
C GLU A 18 22.13 -16.51 -16.55
N LYS A 19 22.53 -17.17 -17.63
CA LYS A 19 21.94 -18.43 -18.13
C LYS A 19 22.04 -19.56 -17.10
N ASN A 20 21.24 -19.52 -16.05
CA ASN A 20 21.32 -20.46 -14.92
C ASN A 20 20.68 -21.83 -15.19
N GLY A 21 19.93 -22.00 -16.25
CA GLY A 21 19.28 -23.27 -16.60
C GLY A 21 18.11 -23.71 -15.71
N ASN A 22 17.92 -23.08 -14.57
CA ASN A 22 16.83 -23.37 -13.61
C ASN A 22 16.02 -22.12 -13.30
N LEU A 23 14.71 -22.27 -13.16
CA LEU A 23 13.77 -21.25 -12.75
C LEU A 23 12.95 -21.73 -11.55
N ILE A 24 12.88 -20.94 -10.49
CA ILE A 24 12.04 -21.18 -9.32
C ILE A 24 10.89 -20.18 -9.36
N LEU A 25 9.66 -20.69 -9.45
CA LEU A 25 8.43 -19.91 -9.35
C LEU A 25 7.72 -20.24 -8.04
N THR A 26 7.37 -19.24 -7.27
CA THR A 26 6.72 -19.42 -5.98
C THR A 26 5.66 -18.35 -5.74
N GLY A 27 4.79 -18.57 -4.76
CA GLY A 27 3.72 -17.63 -4.43
C GLY A 27 4.23 -16.36 -3.74
N TRP A 28 3.43 -15.31 -3.80
CA TRP A 28 3.62 -14.09 -3.04
C TRP A 28 2.97 -14.19 -1.65
N GLY A 29 3.52 -13.48 -0.68
CA GLY A 29 2.79 -13.13 0.53
C GLY A 29 3.21 -13.85 1.80
N TYR A 30 3.90 -15.00 1.73
CA TYR A 30 4.31 -15.74 2.91
C TYR A 30 5.83 -15.85 3.04
N ALA A 31 6.31 -15.74 4.28
CA ALA A 31 7.71 -16.02 4.60
C ALA A 31 8.09 -17.46 4.20
N GLU A 32 7.16 -18.40 4.31
CA GLU A 32 7.33 -19.78 3.90
C GLU A 32 7.66 -19.94 2.41
N TYR A 33 7.04 -19.16 1.52
CA TYR A 33 7.35 -19.20 0.09
C TYR A 33 8.78 -18.73 -0.20
N VAL A 34 9.21 -17.65 0.42
CA VAL A 34 10.57 -17.12 0.25
C VAL A 34 11.60 -18.08 0.86
N ALA A 35 11.31 -18.65 2.04
CA ALA A 35 12.16 -19.66 2.67
C ALA A 35 12.26 -20.93 1.82
N SER A 36 11.15 -21.40 1.26
CA SER A 36 11.12 -22.55 0.35
C SER A 36 11.92 -22.31 -0.94
N ALA A 37 11.82 -21.08 -1.51
CA ALA A 37 12.65 -20.67 -2.64
C ALA A 37 14.14 -20.65 -2.26
N ALA A 38 14.47 -20.20 -1.06
CA ALA A 38 15.86 -20.20 -0.56
C ALA A 38 16.42 -21.61 -0.38
N VAL A 39 15.63 -22.58 0.10
CA VAL A 39 16.01 -24.00 0.20
C VAL A 39 16.30 -24.57 -1.19
N ALA A 40 15.39 -24.37 -2.14
CA ALA A 40 15.58 -24.82 -3.52
C ALA A 40 16.82 -24.18 -4.16
N LEU A 41 17.01 -22.87 -3.95
CA LEU A 41 18.16 -22.12 -4.47
C LEU A 41 19.47 -22.64 -3.86
N LYS A 42 19.51 -22.92 -2.55
CA LYS A 42 20.67 -23.52 -1.87
C LYS A 42 21.00 -24.88 -2.45
N ALA A 43 19.98 -25.75 -2.67
CA ALA A 43 20.16 -27.06 -3.28
C ALA A 43 20.75 -26.99 -4.70
N LEU A 44 20.36 -25.98 -5.45
CA LEU A 44 20.85 -25.75 -6.83
C LEU A 44 22.19 -24.98 -6.87
N GLY A 45 22.85 -24.80 -5.71
CA GLY A 45 24.15 -24.13 -5.61
C GLY A 45 24.09 -22.66 -5.99
N GLY A 46 22.97 -21.99 -5.78
CA GLY A 46 22.75 -20.60 -6.15
C GLY A 46 22.46 -20.36 -7.64
N ARG A 47 22.40 -21.43 -8.45
CA ARG A 47 22.25 -21.38 -9.91
C ARG A 47 20.79 -21.57 -10.35
N ALA A 48 19.95 -20.62 -9.93
CA ALA A 48 18.55 -20.52 -10.40
C ALA A 48 18.08 -19.09 -10.35
N ASP A 49 17.16 -18.73 -11.25
CA ASP A 49 16.42 -17.51 -11.19
C ASP A 49 15.18 -17.73 -10.29
N VAL A 50 14.80 -16.71 -9.53
CA VAL A 50 13.69 -16.80 -8.56
C VAL A 50 12.68 -15.69 -8.85
N TYR A 51 11.42 -16.07 -9.05
CA TYR A 51 10.32 -15.12 -9.25
C TYR A 51 9.13 -15.46 -8.36
N GLY A 52 8.50 -14.41 -7.83
CA GLY A 52 7.18 -14.51 -7.22
C GLY A 52 6.10 -14.38 -8.29
N VAL A 53 5.16 -15.33 -8.32
CA VAL A 53 4.06 -15.32 -9.29
C VAL A 53 2.74 -15.46 -8.56
N SER A 54 1.73 -14.65 -8.93
CA SER A 54 0.39 -14.89 -8.43
C SER A 54 -0.20 -16.17 -9.06
N ARG A 55 -0.99 -16.91 -8.29
CA ARG A 55 -1.61 -18.16 -8.75
C ARG A 55 -2.42 -18.00 -10.04
N ARG A 56 -3.04 -16.84 -10.25
CA ARG A 56 -3.85 -16.54 -11.44
C ARG A 56 -3.02 -16.18 -12.67
N ARG A 57 -1.87 -15.52 -12.47
CA ARG A 57 -0.95 -15.19 -13.57
C ARG A 57 -0.07 -16.35 -14.01
N LEU A 58 -0.04 -17.44 -13.23
CA LEU A 58 0.82 -18.59 -13.56
C LEU A 58 0.59 -19.15 -14.97
N PRO A 59 -0.65 -19.40 -15.45
CA PRO A 59 -0.86 -19.89 -16.82
C PRO A 59 -0.38 -18.92 -17.88
N GLU A 60 -0.66 -17.62 -17.71
CA GLU A 60 -0.23 -16.55 -18.61
C GLU A 60 1.30 -16.43 -18.62
N PHE A 61 1.93 -16.38 -17.45
CA PHE A 61 3.38 -16.29 -17.30
C PHE A 61 4.10 -17.49 -17.95
N LEU A 62 3.62 -18.72 -17.71
CA LEU A 62 4.16 -19.90 -18.38
C LEU A 62 3.88 -19.89 -19.88
N GLY A 63 2.76 -19.30 -20.31
CA GLY A 63 2.41 -19.10 -21.72
C GLY A 63 3.37 -18.12 -22.41
N GLU A 64 3.75 -17.04 -21.75
CA GLU A 64 4.74 -16.07 -22.23
C GLU A 64 6.12 -16.75 -22.39
N LEU A 65 6.58 -17.47 -21.37
CA LEU A 65 7.83 -18.25 -21.43
C LEU A 65 7.82 -19.26 -22.56
N ALA A 66 6.67 -19.90 -22.79
CA ALA A 66 6.49 -20.88 -23.88
C ALA A 66 6.43 -20.21 -25.27
N GLY A 67 6.01 -18.92 -25.33
CA GLY A 67 5.84 -18.17 -26.57
C GLY A 67 7.11 -17.52 -27.11
N GLU A 68 8.17 -17.37 -26.32
CA GLU A 68 9.42 -16.76 -26.74
C GLU A 68 10.02 -17.46 -27.99
N ARG A 69 10.46 -16.63 -28.97
CA ARG A 69 11.13 -17.15 -30.16
C ARG A 69 12.54 -17.62 -29.80
N GLY A 70 12.79 -18.92 -29.86
CA GLY A 70 14.11 -19.52 -29.62
C GLY A 70 14.08 -20.67 -28.60
N THR A 71 15.27 -21.13 -28.22
CA THR A 71 15.43 -22.15 -27.18
C THR A 71 15.15 -21.49 -25.83
N PRO A 72 14.33 -22.08 -24.95
CA PRO A 72 14.08 -21.54 -23.63
C PRO A 72 15.39 -21.35 -22.86
N GLN A 73 15.46 -20.27 -22.12
CA GLN A 73 16.61 -19.92 -21.29
C GLN A 73 16.81 -20.96 -20.16
N TRP A 74 15.70 -21.54 -19.67
CA TRP A 74 15.69 -22.52 -18.59
C TRP A 74 15.40 -23.92 -19.09
N LYS A 75 16.09 -24.90 -18.52
CA LYS A 75 15.86 -26.33 -18.76
C LYS A 75 14.89 -26.94 -17.75
N HIS A 76 14.86 -26.38 -16.53
CA HIS A 76 13.99 -26.83 -15.45
C HIS A 76 13.24 -25.65 -14.82
N ILE A 77 11.94 -25.84 -14.60
CA ILE A 77 11.08 -24.92 -13.87
C ILE A 77 10.53 -25.63 -12.63
N TYR A 78 10.76 -25.04 -11.45
CA TYR A 78 10.24 -25.53 -10.17
C TYR A 78 9.10 -24.64 -9.73
N LEU A 79 7.90 -25.21 -9.57
CA LEU A 79 6.69 -24.51 -9.10
C LEU A 79 6.49 -24.86 -7.62
N LEU A 80 6.69 -23.90 -6.72
CA LEU A 80 6.64 -24.12 -5.26
C LEU A 80 5.33 -23.60 -4.66
N GLY A 81 4.50 -24.49 -4.15
CA GLY A 81 3.27 -24.17 -3.41
C GLY A 81 2.21 -23.40 -4.19
N LEU A 82 2.33 -23.36 -5.51
CA LEU A 82 1.37 -22.69 -6.38
C LEU A 82 0.17 -23.59 -6.62
N SER A 83 -1.00 -23.21 -6.11
CA SER A 83 -2.24 -23.91 -6.42
C SER A 83 -2.83 -23.42 -7.75
N LEU A 84 -3.49 -24.32 -8.46
CA LEU A 84 -4.23 -24.01 -9.68
C LEU A 84 -5.53 -23.30 -9.36
N SER A 85 -5.56 -22.01 -9.55
CA SER A 85 -6.76 -21.19 -9.45
C SER A 85 -6.96 -20.34 -10.72
N GLY A 86 -6.75 -20.95 -11.87
CA GLY A 86 -6.90 -20.31 -13.16
C GLY A 86 -7.60 -21.25 -14.14
N ASP A 87 -7.56 -20.89 -15.42
CA ASP A 87 -8.04 -21.77 -16.50
C ASP A 87 -7.09 -22.97 -16.65
N PRO A 88 -7.51 -24.20 -16.30
CA PRO A 88 -6.67 -25.40 -16.38
C PRO A 88 -6.23 -25.73 -17.81
N GLU A 89 -7.04 -25.40 -18.81
CA GLU A 89 -6.72 -25.67 -20.22
C GLU A 89 -5.61 -24.76 -20.73
N SER A 90 -5.63 -23.47 -20.36
CA SER A 90 -4.53 -22.54 -20.67
C SER A 90 -3.21 -23.00 -20.05
N LEU A 91 -3.26 -23.47 -18.80
CA LEU A 91 -2.09 -24.01 -18.12
C LEU A 91 -1.55 -25.25 -18.84
N LYS A 92 -2.43 -26.21 -19.19
CA LYS A 92 -2.08 -27.40 -19.95
C LYS A 92 -1.41 -27.05 -21.27
N ALA A 93 -1.97 -26.08 -22.01
CA ALA A 93 -1.42 -25.63 -23.29
C ALA A 93 -0.03 -24.99 -23.11
N ALA A 94 0.19 -24.19 -22.07
CA ALA A 94 1.49 -23.60 -21.78
C ALA A 94 2.54 -24.67 -21.43
N LEU A 95 2.20 -25.60 -20.54
CA LEU A 95 3.07 -26.70 -20.12
C LEU A 95 3.41 -27.66 -21.28
N ALA A 96 2.45 -27.94 -22.13
CA ALA A 96 2.69 -28.76 -23.33
C ALA A 96 3.70 -28.12 -24.29
N ARG A 97 3.60 -26.79 -24.49
CA ARG A 97 4.57 -26.03 -25.30
C ARG A 97 5.96 -26.02 -24.66
N LEU A 98 6.06 -25.82 -23.35
CA LEU A 98 7.34 -25.89 -22.62
C LEU A 98 7.98 -27.25 -22.75
N LYS A 99 7.22 -28.34 -22.58
CA LYS A 99 7.69 -29.71 -22.77
C LYS A 99 8.17 -29.96 -24.20
N ALA A 100 7.45 -29.48 -25.20
CA ALA A 100 7.85 -29.60 -26.61
C ALA A 100 9.18 -28.86 -26.90
N LYS A 101 9.53 -27.83 -26.10
CA LYS A 101 10.82 -27.13 -26.14
C LYS A 101 11.90 -27.77 -25.26
N GLY A 102 11.65 -28.93 -24.66
CA GLY A 102 12.59 -29.66 -23.80
C GLY A 102 12.73 -29.09 -22.38
N VAL A 103 11.76 -28.29 -21.91
CA VAL A 103 11.75 -27.78 -20.54
C VAL A 103 11.03 -28.77 -19.63
N GLU A 104 11.69 -29.18 -18.56
CA GLU A 104 11.07 -30.00 -17.51
C GLU A 104 10.43 -29.09 -16.44
N VAL A 105 9.20 -29.44 -16.04
CA VAL A 105 8.49 -28.70 -14.96
C VAL A 105 8.26 -29.65 -13.79
N THR A 106 8.66 -29.23 -12.60
CA THR A 106 8.43 -29.96 -11.35
C THR A 106 7.55 -29.13 -10.43
N TRP A 107 6.44 -29.71 -9.99
CA TRP A 107 5.53 -29.08 -9.05
C TRP A 107 5.73 -29.66 -7.65
N ILE A 108 6.03 -28.79 -6.69
CA ILE A 108 6.26 -29.19 -5.29
C ILE A 108 5.19 -28.52 -4.43
N SER A 109 4.43 -29.31 -3.69
CA SER A 109 3.32 -28.82 -2.87
C SER A 109 3.23 -29.61 -1.57
N ALA A 110 2.73 -28.94 -0.51
CA ALA A 110 2.30 -29.57 0.73
C ALA A 110 0.82 -30.00 0.70
N LEU A 111 0.12 -29.70 -0.39
CA LEU A 111 -1.28 -30.08 -0.58
C LEU A 111 -1.37 -31.03 -1.77
N GLU A 112 -2.19 -32.05 -1.65
CA GLU A 112 -2.50 -32.93 -2.76
C GLU A 112 -3.14 -32.16 -3.92
N MET A 113 -2.74 -32.52 -5.13
CA MET A 113 -3.34 -31.96 -6.33
C MET A 113 -4.70 -32.65 -6.55
N PRO A 114 -5.78 -31.88 -6.82
CA PRO A 114 -7.08 -32.48 -7.14
C PRO A 114 -6.96 -33.45 -8.29
N GLU A 115 -7.60 -34.62 -8.19
CA GLU A 115 -7.49 -35.73 -9.18
C GLU A 115 -7.76 -35.30 -10.63
N HIS A 116 -8.77 -34.44 -10.85
CA HIS A 116 -9.12 -33.95 -12.18
C HIS A 116 -8.00 -33.04 -12.77
N ILE A 117 -7.25 -32.35 -11.93
CA ILE A 117 -6.10 -31.52 -12.34
C ILE A 117 -4.89 -32.43 -12.58
N ALA A 118 -4.65 -33.40 -11.71
CA ALA A 118 -3.56 -34.34 -11.87
C ALA A 118 -3.72 -35.11 -13.19
N ALA A 119 -4.93 -35.60 -13.51
CA ALA A 119 -5.23 -36.26 -14.78
C ALA A 119 -5.03 -35.34 -16.00
N LEU A 120 -5.40 -34.03 -15.88
CA LEU A 120 -5.22 -33.04 -16.94
C LEU A 120 -3.74 -32.76 -17.26
N LEU A 121 -2.89 -32.78 -16.23
CA LEU A 121 -1.46 -32.47 -16.32
C LEU A 121 -0.55 -33.69 -16.39
N ASP A 122 -1.14 -34.87 -16.48
CA ASP A 122 -0.37 -36.13 -16.54
C ASP A 122 0.65 -36.13 -17.68
N GLY A 123 1.84 -36.53 -17.34
CA GLY A 123 2.98 -36.54 -18.26
C GLY A 123 3.53 -35.14 -18.62
N LEU A 124 2.90 -34.02 -18.22
CA LEU A 124 3.40 -32.68 -18.49
C LEU A 124 4.24 -32.10 -17.34
N VAL A 125 3.94 -32.52 -16.11
CA VAL A 125 4.56 -32.01 -14.88
C VAL A 125 4.95 -33.17 -13.97
N LYS A 126 6.15 -33.11 -13.38
CA LYS A 126 6.54 -34.01 -12.28
C LYS A 126 5.94 -33.47 -10.98
N VAL A 127 4.95 -34.15 -10.41
CA VAL A 127 4.31 -33.76 -9.17
C VAL A 127 5.05 -34.36 -7.97
N ARG A 128 5.34 -33.56 -6.96
CA ARG A 128 5.90 -33.93 -5.66
C ARG A 128 5.04 -33.36 -4.56
N CYS A 129 4.24 -34.19 -3.93
CA CYS A 129 3.40 -33.82 -2.78
C CYS A 129 3.90 -34.53 -1.53
N TYR A 130 3.96 -33.80 -0.44
CA TYR A 130 4.39 -34.32 0.85
C TYR A 130 3.49 -33.75 1.94
N ASP A 131 3.25 -34.54 2.97
CA ASP A 131 2.56 -34.06 4.17
C ASP A 131 3.43 -33.07 4.93
N GLY A 132 2.82 -32.05 5.52
CA GLY A 132 3.51 -31.04 6.32
C GLY A 132 3.49 -29.66 5.71
N SER A 133 4.57 -28.91 5.86
CA SER A 133 4.74 -27.58 5.30
C SER A 133 5.33 -27.62 3.88
N LEU A 134 5.14 -26.55 3.11
CA LEU A 134 5.80 -26.40 1.81
C LEU A 134 7.34 -26.44 1.95
N LEU A 135 7.84 -25.84 3.03
CA LEU A 135 9.28 -25.81 3.33
C LEU A 135 9.85 -27.24 3.47
N GLU A 136 9.14 -28.10 4.20
CA GLU A 136 9.52 -29.53 4.35
C GLU A 136 9.41 -30.29 3.04
N ALA A 137 8.35 -30.07 2.28
CA ALA A 137 8.15 -30.67 0.96
C ALA A 137 9.31 -30.33 -0.01
N VAL A 138 9.75 -29.09 -0.02
CA VAL A 138 10.90 -28.64 -0.82
C VAL A 138 12.20 -29.26 -0.30
N GLY A 139 12.41 -29.27 1.02
CA GLY A 139 13.57 -29.91 1.64
C GLY A 139 13.70 -31.38 1.27
N GLN A 140 12.61 -32.14 1.35
CA GLN A 140 12.56 -33.56 0.97
C GLN A 140 12.84 -33.76 -0.53
N THR A 141 12.25 -32.91 -1.38
CA THR A 141 12.46 -33.01 -2.83
C THR A 141 13.92 -32.84 -3.22
N PHE A 142 14.62 -31.91 -2.57
CA PHE A 142 16.02 -31.59 -2.89
C PHE A 142 17.05 -32.27 -1.97
N GLY A 143 16.63 -33.00 -0.95
CA GLY A 143 17.54 -33.63 0.02
C GLY A 143 18.30 -32.61 0.88
N VAL A 144 17.69 -31.47 1.19
CA VAL A 144 18.30 -30.36 1.97
C VAL A 144 17.65 -30.29 3.35
N ASP A 145 18.50 -30.18 4.39
CA ASP A 145 18.03 -29.89 5.74
C ASP A 145 17.42 -28.50 5.83
N VAL A 146 16.18 -28.44 6.31
CA VAL A 146 15.38 -27.20 6.42
C VAL A 146 15.37 -26.61 7.83
N GLU A 147 16.05 -27.20 8.80
CA GLU A 147 15.97 -26.80 10.21
C GLU A 147 16.32 -25.31 10.41
N VAL A 148 17.30 -24.81 9.67
CA VAL A 148 17.71 -23.38 9.68
C VAL A 148 16.59 -22.45 9.20
N PHE A 149 15.69 -22.92 8.35
CA PHE A 149 14.57 -22.15 7.79
C PHE A 149 13.25 -22.32 8.57
N MET A 150 13.16 -23.31 9.47
CA MET A 150 11.96 -23.54 10.29
C MET A 150 11.50 -22.32 11.11
N PRO A 151 12.40 -21.40 11.56
CA PRO A 151 11.96 -20.17 12.21
C PRO A 151 11.00 -19.32 11.41
N PHE A 152 11.00 -19.42 10.05
CA PHE A 152 10.08 -18.68 9.17
C PHE A 152 8.64 -19.19 9.20
N LEU A 153 8.40 -20.37 9.78
CA LEU A 153 7.07 -20.92 10.04
C LEU A 153 6.51 -20.50 11.42
N LYS A 154 7.34 -19.88 12.27
CA LYS A 154 6.99 -19.53 13.65
C LYS A 154 6.41 -18.11 13.76
N ASP A 155 5.81 -17.82 14.93
CA ASP A 155 5.39 -16.47 15.28
C ASP A 155 6.59 -15.51 15.29
N ARG A 156 6.49 -14.42 14.52
CA ARG A 156 7.52 -13.37 14.38
C ARG A 156 8.00 -12.80 15.72
N LYS A 157 7.18 -12.88 16.78
CA LYS A 157 7.53 -12.39 18.12
C LYS A 157 8.48 -13.33 18.89
N ARG A 158 8.60 -14.58 18.45
CA ARG A 158 9.35 -15.65 19.15
C ARG A 158 10.62 -16.07 18.43
N VAL A 159 11.14 -15.24 17.54
CA VAL A 159 12.33 -15.53 16.74
C VAL A 159 13.47 -14.57 17.08
N SER A 160 14.70 -14.91 16.66
CA SER A 160 15.89 -14.08 16.84
C SER A 160 15.77 -12.73 16.10
N ALA A 161 16.63 -11.77 16.45
CA ALA A 161 16.67 -10.46 15.80
C ALA A 161 16.95 -10.58 14.31
N ASP A 162 17.89 -11.43 13.90
CA ASP A 162 18.24 -11.64 12.49
C ASP A 162 17.06 -12.20 11.68
N VAL A 163 16.35 -13.20 12.22
CA VAL A 163 15.15 -13.76 11.57
C VAL A 163 14.05 -12.71 11.49
N ARG A 164 13.89 -11.87 12.51
CA ARG A 164 12.91 -10.78 12.49
C ARG A 164 13.24 -9.73 11.42
N ALA A 165 14.51 -9.39 11.24
CA ALA A 165 14.94 -8.51 10.17
C ALA A 165 14.60 -9.09 8.78
N TYR A 166 14.74 -10.40 8.59
CA TYR A 166 14.32 -11.06 7.37
C TYR A 166 12.81 -11.01 7.15
N PHE A 167 11.99 -11.13 8.19
CA PHE A 167 10.55 -10.89 8.04
C PHE A 167 10.26 -9.46 7.56
N THR A 168 10.99 -8.48 8.10
CA THR A 168 10.87 -7.09 7.63
C THR A 168 11.30 -6.95 6.17
N LEU A 169 12.37 -7.63 5.74
CA LEU A 169 12.81 -7.62 4.34
C LEU A 169 11.79 -8.29 3.41
N ILE A 170 11.15 -9.38 3.83
CA ILE A 170 10.07 -10.03 3.07
C ILE A 170 8.87 -9.09 2.92
N ASP A 171 8.46 -8.42 3.99
CA ASP A 171 7.38 -7.44 3.96
C ASP A 171 7.75 -6.23 3.07
N THR A 172 9.02 -5.81 3.10
CA THR A 172 9.57 -4.79 2.21
C THR A 172 9.48 -5.20 0.75
N ALA A 173 9.89 -6.41 0.42
CA ALA A 173 9.81 -6.93 -0.95
C ALA A 173 8.36 -6.95 -1.46
N GLN A 174 7.40 -7.34 -0.61
CA GLN A 174 5.98 -7.29 -0.94
C GLN A 174 5.48 -5.85 -1.14
N PHE A 175 5.90 -4.92 -0.28
CA PHE A 175 5.55 -3.51 -0.39
C PHE A 175 6.05 -2.91 -1.70
N TYR A 176 7.30 -3.19 -2.09
CA TYR A 176 7.88 -2.69 -3.35
C TYR A 176 7.21 -3.30 -4.57
N TYR A 177 6.91 -4.60 -4.54
CA TYR A 177 6.14 -5.23 -5.62
C TYR A 177 4.75 -4.60 -5.78
N ARG A 178 4.00 -4.43 -4.69
CA ARG A 178 2.64 -3.89 -4.73
C ARG A 178 2.57 -2.44 -5.19
N ASN A 179 3.54 -1.61 -4.78
CA ASN A 179 3.48 -0.17 -5.03
C ASN A 179 4.27 0.26 -6.27
N TYR A 180 5.31 -0.49 -6.64
CA TYR A 180 6.23 -0.11 -7.72
C TYR A 180 6.41 -1.18 -8.78
N GLN A 181 5.75 -2.34 -8.65
CA GLN A 181 5.92 -3.52 -9.50
C GLN A 181 7.39 -4.03 -9.54
N ASP A 182 8.13 -3.79 -8.46
CA ASP A 182 9.53 -4.18 -8.35
C ASP A 182 9.66 -5.55 -7.68
N GLU A 183 10.09 -6.54 -8.45
CA GLU A 183 10.29 -7.93 -8.02
C GLU A 183 11.72 -8.23 -7.54
N SER A 184 12.66 -7.30 -7.73
CA SER A 184 14.09 -7.52 -7.49
C SER A 184 14.42 -7.90 -6.05
N LEU A 185 13.73 -7.27 -5.08
CA LEU A 185 13.91 -7.54 -3.65
C LEU A 185 13.45 -8.95 -3.25
N TYR A 186 12.49 -9.54 -3.96
CA TYR A 186 12.04 -10.90 -3.66
C TYR A 186 13.15 -11.92 -3.95
N ALA A 187 13.73 -11.86 -5.14
CA ALA A 187 14.86 -12.70 -5.54
C ALA A 187 16.09 -12.47 -4.64
N THR A 188 16.38 -11.22 -4.31
CA THR A 188 17.47 -10.84 -3.40
C THR A 188 17.27 -11.42 -2.01
N THR A 189 16.04 -11.36 -1.47
CA THR A 189 15.71 -11.94 -0.16
C THR A 189 15.94 -13.45 -0.15
N ALA A 190 15.48 -14.16 -1.20
CA ALA A 190 15.70 -15.60 -1.30
C ALA A 190 17.20 -15.96 -1.39
N ARG A 191 18.00 -15.17 -2.13
CA ARG A 191 19.46 -15.34 -2.23
C ARG A 191 20.17 -15.11 -0.89
N TYR A 192 19.79 -14.06 -0.16
CA TYR A 192 20.36 -13.78 1.16
C TYR A 192 20.04 -14.88 2.17
N LEU A 193 18.82 -15.39 2.18
CA LEU A 193 18.43 -16.52 3.02
C LEU A 193 19.19 -17.79 2.64
N ALA A 194 19.29 -18.10 1.36
CA ALA A 194 20.03 -19.28 0.87
C ALA A 194 21.51 -19.22 1.25
N GLY A 195 22.13 -18.05 1.17
CA GLY A 195 23.52 -17.79 1.52
C GLY A 195 23.80 -17.57 3.01
N GLY A 196 22.76 -17.50 3.86
CA GLY A 196 22.91 -17.19 5.28
C GLY A 196 23.48 -15.79 5.56
N VAL A 197 23.20 -14.82 4.67
CA VAL A 197 23.72 -13.45 4.77
C VAL A 197 23.09 -12.74 5.96
N ARG A 198 23.89 -12.27 6.91
CA ARG A 198 23.37 -11.54 8.08
C ARG A 198 22.84 -10.15 7.69
N PRO A 199 21.81 -9.61 8.40
CA PRO A 199 21.24 -8.28 8.11
C PRO A 199 22.27 -7.15 8.03
N ALA A 200 23.30 -7.20 8.87
CA ALA A 200 24.40 -6.22 8.86
C ALA A 200 25.22 -6.21 7.56
N ALA A 201 25.20 -7.31 6.80
CA ALA A 201 25.92 -7.48 5.55
C ALA A 201 25.03 -7.26 4.31
N TRP A 202 23.77 -6.84 4.46
CA TRP A 202 22.91 -6.49 3.34
C TRP A 202 23.47 -5.30 2.55
N GLU A 203 23.28 -5.32 1.25
CA GLU A 203 23.67 -4.21 0.38
C GLU A 203 23.01 -2.89 0.78
N PRO A 204 23.68 -1.74 0.55
CA PRO A 204 23.17 -0.42 0.94
C PRO A 204 21.75 -0.15 0.43
N ASP A 205 21.46 -0.51 -0.83
CA ASP A 205 20.15 -0.29 -1.46
C ASP A 205 19.05 -1.12 -0.80
N VAL A 206 19.36 -2.36 -0.38
CA VAL A 206 18.41 -3.22 0.35
C VAL A 206 18.13 -2.63 1.74
N ARG A 207 19.17 -2.17 2.45
CA ARG A 207 18.98 -1.50 3.74
C ARG A 207 18.17 -0.21 3.61
N LEU A 208 18.40 0.56 2.55
CA LEU A 208 17.62 1.76 2.26
C LEU A 208 16.15 1.43 1.97
N ALA A 209 15.89 0.36 1.21
CA ALA A 209 14.53 -0.10 0.93
C ALA A 209 13.81 -0.55 2.21
N VAL A 210 14.50 -1.29 3.10
CA VAL A 210 13.95 -1.69 4.40
C VAL A 210 13.65 -0.46 5.26
N ALA A 211 14.58 0.48 5.36
CA ALA A 211 14.37 1.72 6.11
C ALA A 211 13.19 2.54 5.55
N HIS A 212 13.04 2.60 4.23
CA HIS A 212 11.89 3.24 3.58
C HIS A 212 10.59 2.50 3.92
N PHE A 213 10.57 1.18 3.88
CA PHE A 213 9.41 0.39 4.26
C PHE A 213 9.04 0.58 5.73
N GLU A 214 10.02 0.53 6.64
CA GLU A 214 9.78 0.76 8.08
C GLU A 214 9.21 2.16 8.33
N ARG A 215 9.64 3.14 7.53
CA ARG A 215 9.14 4.51 7.62
C ARG A 215 7.72 4.68 7.05
N TYR A 216 7.41 4.03 5.94
CA TYR A 216 6.19 4.32 5.16
C TYR A 216 5.27 3.11 4.95
N GLY A 217 5.78 1.89 5.01
CA GLY A 217 5.08 0.66 4.63
C GLY A 217 4.36 -0.08 5.76
N GLY A 218 4.93 -0.08 6.95
CA GLY A 218 4.47 -0.87 8.09
C GLY A 218 3.75 -0.06 9.17
N ARG A 219 2.79 0.80 8.80
CA ARG A 219 2.08 1.64 9.77
C ARG A 219 1.11 0.81 10.60
N GLU A 220 1.43 0.60 11.87
CA GLU A 220 0.44 0.13 12.85
C GLU A 220 -0.46 1.30 13.29
N LEU A 221 -1.73 0.98 13.52
CA LEU A 221 -2.67 1.91 14.12
C LEU A 221 -2.37 1.98 15.63
N ILE A 222 -1.63 3.01 16.02
CA ILE A 222 -1.15 3.20 17.39
C ILE A 222 -2.16 4.07 18.16
N GLY A 223 -2.56 3.61 19.34
CA GLY A 223 -3.42 4.35 20.26
C GLY A 223 -4.05 3.41 21.30
N LYS A 224 -4.24 3.91 22.51
CA LYS A 224 -4.87 3.23 23.64
C LYS A 224 -6.10 3.95 24.18
N SER A 225 -6.39 5.14 23.67
CA SER A 225 -7.59 5.88 24.04
C SER A 225 -8.84 5.08 23.73
N ARG A 226 -9.94 5.39 24.42
CA ARG A 226 -11.24 4.72 24.22
C ARG A 226 -11.72 4.81 22.76
N VAL A 227 -11.48 5.95 22.11
CA VAL A 227 -11.87 6.18 20.71
C VAL A 227 -11.09 5.26 19.79
N MET A 228 -9.77 5.15 19.98
CA MET A 228 -8.91 4.28 19.19
C MET A 228 -9.18 2.80 19.44
N THR A 229 -9.43 2.39 20.69
CA THR A 229 -9.81 1.02 21.03
C THR A 229 -11.12 0.64 20.34
N THR A 230 -12.13 1.53 20.36
CA THR A 230 -13.41 1.32 19.67
C THR A 230 -13.19 1.17 18.15
N LEU A 231 -12.32 1.98 17.55
CA LEU A 231 -11.97 1.87 16.13
C LEU A 231 -11.30 0.52 15.82
N GLN A 232 -10.34 0.09 16.64
CA GLN A 232 -9.67 -1.22 16.50
C GLN A 232 -10.66 -2.39 16.59
N GLU A 233 -11.63 -2.34 17.52
CA GLU A 233 -12.68 -3.35 17.62
C GLU A 233 -13.58 -3.39 16.38
N ARG A 234 -13.92 -2.23 15.82
CA ARG A 234 -14.69 -2.14 14.57
C ARG A 234 -13.89 -2.72 13.40
N ILE A 235 -12.59 -2.41 13.29
CA ILE A 235 -11.69 -2.99 12.30
C ILE A 235 -11.71 -4.51 12.40
N ASN A 236 -11.54 -5.07 13.61
CA ASN A 236 -11.50 -6.51 13.84
C ASN A 236 -12.82 -7.21 13.46
N ARG A 237 -13.97 -6.53 13.65
CA ARG A 237 -15.28 -7.06 13.24
C ARG A 237 -15.46 -7.05 11.72
N VAL A 238 -15.18 -5.92 11.09
CA VAL A 238 -15.37 -5.73 9.63
C VAL A 238 -14.38 -6.56 8.83
N ALA A 239 -13.17 -6.76 9.33
CA ALA A 239 -12.16 -7.58 8.68
C ALA A 239 -12.63 -9.01 8.40
N LYS A 240 -13.44 -9.60 9.28
CA LYS A 240 -13.98 -10.97 9.13
C LYS A 240 -14.92 -11.14 7.93
N HIS A 241 -15.47 -10.04 7.41
CA HIS A 241 -16.42 -10.02 6.30
C HIS A 241 -15.70 -9.57 5.01
N ASP A 242 -15.14 -10.49 4.28
CA ASP A 242 -14.26 -10.24 3.12
C ASP A 242 -14.95 -9.59 1.91
N ARG A 243 -16.29 -9.62 1.86
CA ARG A 243 -17.12 -8.99 0.80
C ARG A 243 -17.73 -7.65 1.22
N ALA A 244 -17.61 -7.26 2.49
CA ALA A 244 -18.15 -6.00 2.97
C ALA A 244 -17.36 -4.82 2.40
N ARG A 245 -18.06 -3.91 1.71
CA ARG A 245 -17.50 -2.62 1.28
C ARG A 245 -17.38 -1.71 2.48
N VAL A 246 -16.28 -0.98 2.57
CA VAL A 246 -15.99 -0.10 3.69
C VAL A 246 -15.72 1.30 3.17
N LEU A 247 -16.41 2.28 3.72
CA LEU A 247 -16.17 3.70 3.50
C LEU A 247 -15.53 4.30 4.75
N ILE A 248 -14.28 4.77 4.62
CA ILE A 248 -13.52 5.37 5.71
C ILE A 248 -13.59 6.90 5.57
N LEU A 249 -14.16 7.56 6.55
CA LEU A 249 -14.26 9.02 6.63
C LEU A 249 -13.27 9.56 7.66
N GLY A 250 -12.64 10.67 7.35
CA GLY A 250 -11.77 11.37 8.30
C GLY A 250 -10.88 12.40 7.67
N GLU A 251 -10.40 13.31 8.49
CA GLU A 251 -9.53 14.40 8.06
C GLU A 251 -8.24 13.89 7.43
N SER A 252 -7.56 14.75 6.67
CA SER A 252 -6.25 14.42 6.14
C SER A 252 -5.25 14.13 7.27
N GLY A 253 -4.42 13.10 7.11
CA GLY A 253 -3.40 12.74 8.09
C GLY A 253 -3.89 11.95 9.31
N THR A 254 -5.16 11.52 9.38
CA THR A 254 -5.71 10.70 10.48
C THR A 254 -5.40 9.20 10.37
N GLY A 255 -4.77 8.74 9.29
CA GLY A 255 -4.40 7.34 9.10
C GLY A 255 -5.46 6.48 8.41
N LYS A 256 -6.29 7.05 7.51
CA LYS A 256 -7.29 6.30 6.73
C LYS A 256 -6.69 5.09 6.00
N GLU A 257 -5.53 5.27 5.35
CA GLU A 257 -4.80 4.18 4.69
C GLU A 257 -4.34 3.09 5.67
N THR A 258 -3.89 3.49 6.87
CA THR A 258 -3.51 2.55 7.94
C THR A 258 -4.69 1.70 8.37
N VAL A 259 -5.88 2.30 8.51
CA VAL A 259 -7.13 1.59 8.81
C VAL A 259 -7.48 0.60 7.70
N ALA A 260 -7.41 1.01 6.44
CA ALA A 260 -7.67 0.14 5.29
C ALA A 260 -6.72 -1.06 5.26
N ASN A 261 -5.44 -0.82 5.50
CA ASN A 261 -4.41 -1.86 5.58
C ASN A 261 -4.67 -2.84 6.74
N GLN A 262 -5.04 -2.34 7.92
CA GLN A 262 -5.40 -3.17 9.07
C GLN A 262 -6.64 -4.03 8.79
N ILE A 263 -7.65 -3.50 8.10
CA ILE A 263 -8.84 -4.27 7.68
C ILE A 263 -8.44 -5.40 6.75
N HIS A 264 -7.57 -5.13 5.78
CA HIS A 264 -7.07 -6.15 4.85
C HIS A 264 -6.25 -7.22 5.58
N ASN A 265 -5.24 -6.83 6.37
CA ASN A 265 -4.31 -7.74 7.04
C ASN A 265 -4.97 -8.66 8.08
N LYS A 266 -6.15 -8.27 8.59
CA LYS A 266 -6.95 -9.07 9.54
C LYS A 266 -8.10 -9.83 8.87
N SER A 267 -8.19 -9.77 7.54
CA SER A 267 -9.26 -10.42 6.76
C SER A 267 -8.84 -11.79 6.22
N PRO A 268 -9.79 -12.62 5.76
CA PRO A 268 -9.47 -13.84 5.00
C PRO A 268 -8.64 -13.60 3.73
N ARG A 269 -8.60 -12.33 3.26
CA ARG A 269 -7.79 -11.92 2.10
C ARG A 269 -6.42 -11.34 2.48
N ALA A 270 -5.98 -11.48 3.72
CA ALA A 270 -4.71 -10.92 4.22
C ALA A 270 -3.48 -11.32 3.37
N ASN A 271 -3.56 -12.45 2.71
CA ASN A 271 -2.49 -13.01 1.89
C ASN A 271 -2.68 -12.77 0.38
N MET A 272 -3.73 -12.03 0.04
CA MET A 272 -4.06 -11.65 -1.33
C MET A 272 -3.57 -10.22 -1.59
N PRO A 273 -3.54 -9.75 -2.85
CA PRO A 273 -3.09 -8.39 -3.16
C PRO A 273 -3.86 -7.33 -2.37
N PHE A 274 -3.15 -6.35 -1.82
CA PHE A 274 -3.68 -5.07 -1.35
C PHE A 274 -3.18 -3.99 -2.29
N VAL A 275 -4.07 -3.40 -3.08
CA VAL A 275 -3.72 -2.40 -4.08
C VAL A 275 -4.23 -1.04 -3.62
N PRO A 276 -3.37 -0.18 -3.05
CA PRO A 276 -3.73 1.18 -2.70
C PRO A 276 -3.63 2.08 -3.93
N PHE A 277 -4.59 2.99 -4.06
CA PHE A 277 -4.59 4.00 -5.10
C PHE A 277 -5.22 5.30 -4.60
N ASN A 278 -4.53 6.43 -4.84
CA ASN A 278 -5.07 7.75 -4.51
C ASN A 278 -5.67 8.39 -5.76
N CYS A 279 -6.99 8.65 -5.73
CA CYS A 279 -7.74 9.17 -6.86
C CYS A 279 -7.36 10.61 -7.24
N ALA A 280 -6.77 11.37 -6.31
CA ALA A 280 -6.27 12.72 -6.58
C ALA A 280 -4.88 12.74 -7.25
N SER A 281 -4.20 11.60 -7.38
CA SER A 281 -2.81 11.54 -7.83
C SER A 281 -2.63 11.61 -9.35
N VAL A 282 -3.69 11.45 -10.12
CA VAL A 282 -3.66 11.39 -11.59
C VAL A 282 -4.74 12.29 -12.20
N THR A 283 -4.51 12.72 -13.44
CA THR A 283 -5.49 13.47 -14.20
C THR A 283 -6.71 12.62 -14.56
N LYS A 284 -7.84 13.28 -14.80
CA LYS A 284 -9.12 12.60 -15.10
C LYS A 284 -9.01 11.60 -16.26
N ASP A 285 -8.31 11.97 -17.31
CA ASP A 285 -8.16 11.16 -18.52
C ASP A 285 -7.34 9.88 -18.30
N LEU A 286 -6.46 9.88 -17.30
CA LEU A 286 -5.64 8.72 -16.95
C LEU A 286 -6.29 7.81 -15.91
N LEU A 287 -7.33 8.28 -15.21
CA LEU A 287 -8.01 7.49 -14.18
C LEU A 287 -8.67 6.24 -14.76
N GLU A 288 -9.36 6.38 -15.90
CA GLU A 288 -10.02 5.26 -16.56
C GLU A 288 -9.02 4.18 -16.97
N ASP A 289 -7.90 4.59 -17.56
CA ASP A 289 -6.82 3.68 -17.91
C ASP A 289 -6.22 2.98 -16.68
N ARG A 290 -5.98 3.72 -15.60
CA ARG A 290 -5.49 3.13 -14.34
C ARG A 290 -6.46 2.10 -13.76
N PHE A 291 -7.76 2.34 -13.82
CA PHE A 291 -8.75 1.41 -13.27
C PHE A 291 -8.90 0.14 -14.09
N PHE A 292 -9.02 0.27 -15.42
CA PHE A 292 -9.44 -0.82 -16.29
C PHE A 292 -8.31 -1.37 -17.16
N GLY A 293 -7.21 -0.60 -17.32
CA GLY A 293 -6.14 -0.93 -18.25
C GLY A 293 -6.56 -0.76 -19.71
N HIS A 294 -5.68 -1.02 -20.61
CA HIS A 294 -5.91 -0.88 -22.05
C HIS A 294 -5.37 -2.06 -22.86
N GLU A 295 -5.96 -2.28 -24.02
CA GLU A 295 -5.42 -3.16 -25.04
C GLU A 295 -4.40 -2.39 -25.91
N ARG A 296 -3.48 -3.12 -26.52
CA ARG A 296 -2.51 -2.56 -27.45
C ARG A 296 -3.22 -1.79 -28.57
N GLY A 297 -2.83 -0.54 -28.79
CA GLY A 297 -3.42 0.32 -29.82
C GLY A 297 -4.72 1.03 -29.41
N ALA A 298 -5.11 0.97 -28.14
CA ALA A 298 -6.32 1.63 -27.66
C ALA A 298 -6.27 3.17 -27.78
N PHE A 299 -5.06 3.75 -27.72
CA PHE A 299 -4.78 5.17 -27.96
C PHE A 299 -3.34 5.35 -28.48
N THR A 300 -2.96 6.57 -28.88
CA THR A 300 -1.72 6.87 -29.64
C THR A 300 -0.44 6.33 -29.00
N ASN A 301 -0.38 6.24 -27.65
CA ASN A 301 0.78 5.76 -26.90
C ASN A 301 0.58 4.37 -26.28
N ALA A 302 -0.49 3.66 -26.59
CA ALA A 302 -0.76 2.31 -26.10
C ALA A 302 0.07 1.28 -26.88
N VAL A 303 1.36 1.21 -26.60
CA VAL A 303 2.32 0.31 -27.30
C VAL A 303 2.13 -1.14 -26.88
N GLU A 304 1.80 -1.37 -25.61
CA GLU A 304 1.60 -2.69 -25.00
C GLU A 304 0.24 -2.72 -24.26
N ARG A 305 -0.27 -3.92 -24.01
CA ARG A 305 -1.45 -4.13 -23.17
C ARG A 305 -1.07 -3.91 -21.70
N THR A 306 -1.93 -3.20 -20.95
CA THR A 306 -1.74 -2.93 -19.52
C THR A 306 -2.94 -3.39 -18.70
N ASP A 307 -2.68 -4.04 -17.56
CA ASP A 307 -3.72 -4.45 -16.63
C ASP A 307 -4.04 -3.33 -15.65
N GLY A 308 -5.33 -3.02 -15.53
CA GLY A 308 -5.82 -2.01 -14.60
C GLY A 308 -5.86 -2.49 -13.14
N LEU A 309 -6.11 -1.56 -12.22
CA LEU A 309 -6.14 -1.78 -10.77
C LEU A 309 -7.10 -2.90 -10.36
N PHE A 310 -8.23 -3.07 -11.04
CA PHE A 310 -9.18 -4.14 -10.73
C PHE A 310 -8.59 -5.53 -10.98
N LEU A 311 -7.81 -5.72 -12.03
CA LEU A 311 -7.12 -6.99 -12.28
C LEU A 311 -5.94 -7.19 -11.33
N GLN A 312 -5.21 -6.13 -11.02
CA GLN A 312 -4.11 -6.20 -10.05
C GLN A 312 -4.62 -6.57 -8.65
N ALA A 313 -5.82 -6.11 -8.29
CA ALA A 313 -6.46 -6.40 -6.99
C ALA A 313 -7.30 -7.68 -6.98
N ASP A 314 -7.36 -8.42 -8.09
CA ASP A 314 -8.25 -9.57 -8.19
C ASP A 314 -7.96 -10.66 -7.14
N GLY A 315 -9.00 -11.14 -6.48
CA GLY A 315 -8.93 -12.01 -5.30
C GLY A 315 -8.55 -11.29 -4.00
N GLY A 316 -8.09 -10.04 -4.08
CA GLY A 316 -7.57 -9.24 -2.98
C GLY A 316 -8.47 -8.07 -2.58
N THR A 317 -7.83 -6.95 -2.28
CA THR A 317 -8.48 -5.71 -1.82
C THR A 317 -7.95 -4.53 -2.64
N LEU A 318 -8.87 -3.75 -3.22
CA LEU A 318 -8.59 -2.45 -3.81
C LEU A 318 -8.92 -1.37 -2.78
N PHE A 319 -7.95 -0.54 -2.45
CA PHE A 319 -8.14 0.62 -1.59
C PHE A 319 -8.08 1.90 -2.42
N LEU A 320 -9.18 2.65 -2.44
CA LEU A 320 -9.30 3.92 -3.16
C LEU A 320 -9.33 5.06 -2.14
N ASP A 321 -8.24 5.83 -2.06
CA ASP A 321 -8.19 7.03 -1.23
C ASP A 321 -8.66 8.25 -2.03
N GLU A 322 -9.21 9.23 -1.31
CA GLU A 322 -9.80 10.48 -1.83
C GLU A 322 -10.82 10.22 -2.95
N ILE A 323 -11.78 9.30 -2.70
CA ILE A 323 -12.82 8.90 -3.66
C ILE A 323 -13.69 10.10 -4.12
N GLY A 324 -13.80 11.15 -3.30
CA GLY A 324 -14.53 12.38 -3.62
C GLY A 324 -13.94 13.21 -4.77
N GLU A 325 -12.68 12.94 -5.15
CA GLU A 325 -11.99 13.65 -6.24
C GLU A 325 -12.26 13.05 -7.63
N MET A 326 -12.99 11.92 -7.70
CA MET A 326 -13.31 11.29 -8.98
C MET A 326 -14.28 12.13 -9.81
N SER A 327 -14.07 12.15 -11.14
CA SER A 327 -15.05 12.72 -12.07
C SER A 327 -16.31 11.86 -12.16
N LEU A 328 -17.44 12.45 -12.54
CA LEU A 328 -18.73 11.77 -12.67
C LEU A 328 -18.68 10.60 -13.67
N GLU A 329 -17.85 10.70 -14.70
CA GLU A 329 -17.65 9.67 -15.71
C GLU A 329 -17.01 8.43 -15.08
N VAL A 330 -15.91 8.62 -14.33
CA VAL A 330 -15.21 7.53 -13.63
C VAL A 330 -16.09 6.92 -12.53
N GLN A 331 -16.88 7.75 -11.84
CA GLN A 331 -17.86 7.27 -10.87
C GLN A 331 -18.90 6.33 -11.51
N ALA A 332 -19.37 6.63 -12.71
CA ALA A 332 -20.32 5.78 -13.45
C ALA A 332 -19.70 4.44 -13.86
N LEU A 333 -18.43 4.44 -14.26
CA LEU A 333 -17.71 3.22 -14.61
C LEU A 333 -17.45 2.35 -13.37
N LEU A 334 -17.04 2.97 -12.26
CA LEU A 334 -16.86 2.27 -10.99
C LEU A 334 -18.16 1.59 -10.54
N LEU A 335 -19.29 2.29 -10.65
CA LEU A 335 -20.60 1.73 -10.30
C LEU A 335 -20.91 0.45 -11.08
N ARG A 336 -20.68 0.43 -12.40
CA ARG A 336 -20.90 -0.75 -13.26
C ARG A 336 -20.09 -1.96 -12.77
N VAL A 337 -18.82 -1.75 -12.41
CA VAL A 337 -17.99 -2.83 -11.86
C VAL A 337 -18.50 -3.32 -10.52
N LEU A 338 -18.97 -2.40 -9.66
CA LEU A 338 -19.52 -2.77 -8.33
C LEU A 338 -20.85 -3.53 -8.40
N GLU A 339 -21.61 -3.37 -9.48
CA GLU A 339 -22.86 -4.09 -9.72
C GLU A 339 -22.66 -5.44 -10.36
N GLY A 340 -21.83 -5.49 -11.41
CA GLY A 340 -21.65 -6.69 -12.23
C GLY A 340 -20.41 -7.52 -11.92
N GLY A 341 -19.41 -6.96 -11.25
CA GLY A 341 -18.09 -7.57 -11.09
C GLY A 341 -17.36 -7.74 -12.42
N ARG A 342 -17.78 -6.99 -13.45
CA ARG A 342 -17.30 -7.13 -14.82
C ARG A 342 -16.98 -5.77 -15.43
N PHE A 343 -15.97 -5.73 -16.28
CA PHE A 343 -15.55 -4.54 -17.02
C PHE A 343 -14.81 -4.94 -18.31
N MET A 344 -14.50 -3.98 -19.16
CA MET A 344 -13.66 -4.15 -20.34
C MET A 344 -12.45 -3.24 -20.25
N ARG A 345 -11.34 -3.65 -20.82
CA ARG A 345 -10.19 -2.75 -21.01
C ARG A 345 -10.54 -1.69 -22.05
N ILE A 346 -9.87 -0.55 -21.97
CA ILE A 346 -10.00 0.49 -22.99
C ILE A 346 -9.55 -0.09 -24.34
N GLY A 347 -10.39 0.05 -25.36
CA GLY A 347 -10.17 -0.53 -26.68
C GLY A 347 -10.36 -2.05 -26.76
N GLY A 348 -10.70 -2.72 -25.68
CA GLY A 348 -10.98 -4.15 -25.63
C GLY A 348 -12.42 -4.50 -25.99
N LYS A 349 -12.64 -5.76 -26.39
CA LYS A 349 -13.97 -6.32 -26.69
C LYS A 349 -14.38 -7.41 -25.68
N ASP A 350 -13.42 -7.89 -24.90
CA ASP A 350 -13.63 -8.99 -23.98
C ASP A 350 -14.07 -8.47 -22.61
N GLU A 351 -15.15 -9.06 -22.10
CA GLU A 351 -15.64 -8.78 -20.75
C GLU A 351 -14.79 -9.55 -19.73
N LEU A 352 -14.16 -8.83 -18.80
CA LEU A 352 -13.33 -9.36 -17.75
C LEU A 352 -14.11 -9.42 -16.43
N LYS A 353 -13.91 -10.46 -15.66
CA LYS A 353 -14.52 -10.64 -14.34
C LYS A 353 -13.44 -10.57 -13.26
N CYS A 354 -13.72 -9.84 -12.17
CA CYS A 354 -12.85 -9.75 -11.00
C CYS A 354 -13.63 -9.94 -9.71
N ASP A 355 -12.97 -10.50 -8.69
CA ASP A 355 -13.48 -10.61 -7.32
C ASP A 355 -12.62 -9.74 -6.39
N VAL A 356 -13.00 -8.49 -6.23
CA VAL A 356 -12.25 -7.49 -5.48
C VAL A 356 -13.06 -7.01 -4.27
N ARG A 357 -12.45 -7.05 -3.08
CA ARG A 357 -12.95 -6.32 -1.93
C ARG A 357 -12.62 -4.84 -2.09
N LEU A 358 -13.63 -3.97 -2.01
CA LEU A 358 -13.43 -2.54 -2.11
C LEU A 358 -13.42 -1.90 -0.73
N ILE A 359 -12.38 -1.12 -0.45
CA ILE A 359 -12.29 -0.18 0.67
C ILE A 359 -12.07 1.21 0.08
N THR A 360 -12.86 2.19 0.47
CA THR A 360 -12.75 3.57 -0.01
C THR A 360 -12.51 4.52 1.14
N ALA A 361 -11.84 5.64 0.89
CA ALA A 361 -11.61 6.67 1.88
C ALA A 361 -11.76 8.08 1.30
N THR A 362 -12.14 9.03 2.14
CA THR A 362 -12.21 10.45 1.78
C THR A 362 -12.20 11.34 3.02
N ASN A 363 -11.75 12.57 2.84
CA ASN A 363 -11.91 13.67 3.80
C ASN A 363 -13.13 14.56 3.47
N HIS A 364 -13.78 14.34 2.31
CA HIS A 364 -14.93 15.10 1.86
C HIS A 364 -16.25 14.61 2.48
N ASP A 365 -17.19 15.53 2.64
CA ASP A 365 -18.58 15.24 2.96
C ASP A 365 -19.31 14.77 1.68
N LEU A 366 -19.34 13.44 1.45
CA LEU A 366 -19.97 12.87 0.27
C LEU A 366 -21.46 13.23 0.12
N PRO A 367 -22.31 13.22 1.17
CA PRO A 367 -23.68 13.71 1.10
C PRO A 367 -23.77 15.14 0.54
N LYS A 368 -22.87 16.03 0.95
CA LYS A 368 -22.80 17.39 0.40
C LYS A 368 -22.41 17.40 -1.07
N LEU A 369 -21.42 16.59 -1.47
CA LEU A 369 -21.03 16.47 -2.88
C LEU A 369 -22.15 15.89 -3.74
N VAL A 370 -22.97 14.98 -3.20
CA VAL A 370 -24.18 14.47 -3.87
C VAL A 370 -25.19 15.59 -4.08
N ALA A 371 -25.48 16.39 -3.04
CA ALA A 371 -26.38 17.53 -3.14
C ALA A 371 -25.89 18.59 -4.15
N GLU A 372 -24.57 18.77 -4.29
CA GLU A 372 -23.94 19.67 -5.26
C GLU A 372 -23.86 19.06 -6.69
N GLY A 373 -24.29 17.82 -6.89
CA GLY A 373 -24.19 17.13 -8.18
C GLY A 373 -22.76 16.76 -8.61
N LYS A 374 -21.80 16.78 -7.67
CA LYS A 374 -20.38 16.42 -7.90
C LYS A 374 -20.08 14.95 -7.61
N PHE A 375 -20.98 14.28 -6.89
CA PHE A 375 -20.89 12.85 -6.61
C PHE A 375 -22.25 12.19 -6.90
N ARG A 376 -22.23 11.00 -7.49
CA ARG A 376 -23.45 10.27 -7.83
C ARG A 376 -24.07 9.65 -6.59
N GLU A 377 -25.37 9.82 -6.43
CA GLU A 377 -26.12 9.24 -5.32
C GLU A 377 -26.12 7.70 -5.35
N ASP A 378 -26.28 7.10 -6.54
CA ASP A 378 -26.28 5.65 -6.73
C ASP A 378 -24.94 5.03 -6.30
N LEU A 379 -23.82 5.64 -6.66
CA LEU A 379 -22.49 5.20 -6.21
C LEU A 379 -22.32 5.37 -4.70
N TYR A 380 -22.74 6.51 -4.14
CA TYR A 380 -22.67 6.74 -2.70
C TYR A 380 -23.41 5.63 -1.91
N GLN A 381 -24.65 5.31 -2.30
CA GLN A 381 -25.43 4.23 -1.67
C GLN A 381 -24.72 2.86 -1.79
N ARG A 382 -24.01 2.64 -2.88
CA ARG A 382 -23.30 1.39 -3.12
C ARG A 382 -22.00 1.28 -2.32
N LEU A 383 -21.34 2.39 -2.03
CA LEU A 383 -20.11 2.45 -1.23
C LEU A 383 -20.39 2.45 0.27
N ASN A 384 -21.44 3.12 0.70
CA ASN A 384 -21.78 3.34 2.11
C ASN A 384 -22.47 2.15 2.76
N VAL A 385 -21.86 0.96 2.68
CA VAL A 385 -22.37 -0.27 3.32
C VAL A 385 -21.91 -0.35 4.78
N VAL A 386 -20.60 -0.17 5.01
CA VAL A 386 -20.01 -0.08 6.35
C VAL A 386 -19.23 1.22 6.44
N GLN A 387 -19.72 2.15 7.22
CA GLN A 387 -19.05 3.42 7.46
C GLN A 387 -18.13 3.33 8.67
N MET A 388 -16.89 3.78 8.52
CA MET A 388 -15.91 3.92 9.60
C MET A 388 -15.37 5.36 9.63
N ARG A 389 -15.21 5.90 10.82
CA ARG A 389 -14.61 7.24 11.00
C ARG A 389 -13.28 7.11 11.70
N THR A 390 -12.23 7.68 11.11
CA THR A 390 -10.95 7.89 11.79
C THR A 390 -11.03 9.18 12.61
N PRO A 391 -10.74 9.13 13.93
CA PRO A 391 -10.79 10.33 14.77
C PRO A 391 -9.63 11.27 14.41
N SER A 392 -9.86 12.56 14.60
CA SER A 392 -8.78 13.56 14.54
C SER A 392 -7.88 13.45 15.78
N LEU A 393 -6.60 13.82 15.64
CA LEU A 393 -5.63 13.69 16.74
C LEU A 393 -6.05 14.50 17.98
N ARG A 394 -6.73 15.63 17.79
CA ARG A 394 -7.29 16.43 18.89
C ARG A 394 -8.41 15.75 19.68
N GLU A 395 -9.08 14.73 19.10
CA GLU A 395 -10.10 13.91 19.80
C GLU A 395 -9.47 12.81 20.67
N HIS A 396 -8.18 12.52 20.51
CA HIS A 396 -7.45 11.52 21.29
C HIS A 396 -6.02 11.94 21.63
N LYS A 397 -5.86 13.17 22.15
CA LYS A 397 -4.56 13.72 22.53
C LYS A 397 -3.77 12.83 23.49
N ASP A 398 -4.43 12.05 24.33
CA ASP A 398 -3.81 11.09 25.23
C ASP A 398 -2.96 10.03 24.51
N ASP A 399 -3.15 9.85 23.21
CA ASP A 399 -2.34 8.94 22.40
C ASP A 399 -1.10 9.62 21.79
N ILE A 400 -0.97 10.95 21.86
CA ILE A 400 0.20 11.67 21.31
C ILE A 400 1.51 11.14 21.88
N PRO A 401 1.68 10.94 23.22
CA PRO A 401 2.93 10.41 23.77
C PRO A 401 3.29 9.05 23.21
N ILE A 402 2.30 8.17 23.02
CA ILE A 402 2.52 6.80 22.52
C ILE A 402 2.90 6.84 21.04
N ILE A 403 2.20 7.65 20.24
CA ILE A 403 2.46 7.81 18.81
C ILE A 403 3.84 8.44 18.59
N ALA A 404 4.13 9.53 19.30
CA ALA A 404 5.40 10.24 19.21
C ALA A 404 6.58 9.35 19.61
N ASN A 405 6.50 8.64 20.74
CA ASN A 405 7.54 7.73 21.17
C ASN A 405 7.71 6.53 20.23
N ALA A 406 6.63 5.99 19.65
CA ALA A 406 6.72 4.91 18.69
C ALA A 406 7.47 5.34 17.42
N TRP A 407 7.31 6.61 17.01
CA TRP A 407 8.05 7.19 15.90
C TRP A 407 9.49 7.51 16.29
N TRP A 408 9.71 8.18 17.42
CA TRP A 408 11.02 8.62 17.91
C TRP A 408 12.01 7.48 18.08
N ARG A 409 11.59 6.37 18.68
CA ARG A 409 12.40 5.15 18.90
C ARG A 409 12.99 4.56 17.62
N LYS A 410 12.35 4.76 16.47
CA LYS A 410 12.83 4.22 15.19
C LYS A 410 14.12 4.90 14.71
N PHE A 411 14.36 6.13 15.13
CA PHE A 411 15.46 6.95 14.63
C PHE A 411 16.49 7.32 15.72
N HIS A 412 16.21 7.02 16.99
CA HIS A 412 17.01 7.42 18.13
C HIS A 412 17.35 6.23 19.04
N ASP A 413 17.86 5.13 18.48
CA ASP A 413 18.35 3.94 19.20
C ASP A 413 17.44 3.46 20.35
N ASN A 414 16.13 3.44 20.12
CA ASN A 414 15.08 3.15 21.10
C ASN A 414 14.97 4.17 22.27
N ALA A 415 15.58 5.33 22.17
CA ALA A 415 15.36 6.41 23.12
C ALA A 415 13.88 6.82 23.19
N VAL A 416 13.49 7.36 24.32
CA VAL A 416 12.16 7.93 24.55
C VAL A 416 12.26 9.43 24.68
N LEU A 417 11.21 10.13 24.26
CA LEU A 417 11.08 11.57 24.46
C LEU A 417 11.03 11.89 25.96
N LYS A 418 11.68 12.97 26.38
CA LYS A 418 11.62 13.50 27.74
C LYS A 418 10.21 14.03 28.03
N GLU A 419 9.83 14.09 29.29
CA GLU A 419 8.51 14.57 29.72
C GLU A 419 8.23 16.01 29.22
N GLU A 420 9.24 16.87 29.24
CA GLU A 420 9.17 18.25 28.75
C GLU A 420 8.86 18.28 27.24
N GLN A 421 9.52 17.45 26.44
CA GLN A 421 9.30 17.32 25.00
C GLN A 421 7.88 16.83 24.70
N VAL A 422 7.41 15.85 25.47
CA VAL A 422 6.03 15.32 25.35
C VAL A 422 5.02 16.42 25.72
N ALA A 423 5.28 17.19 26.80
CA ALA A 423 4.40 18.28 27.23
C ALA A 423 4.28 19.37 26.15
N ALA A 424 5.38 19.73 25.50
CA ALA A 424 5.37 20.68 24.38
C ALA A 424 4.48 20.19 23.23
N LEU A 425 4.56 18.90 22.87
CA LEU A 425 3.73 18.28 21.82
C LEU A 425 2.23 18.24 22.21
N MET A 426 1.89 18.06 23.48
CA MET A 426 0.49 17.98 23.94
C MET A 426 -0.29 19.30 23.79
N ASN A 427 0.41 20.43 23.76
CA ASN A 427 -0.17 21.79 23.73
C ASN A 427 -0.52 22.31 22.33
N TYR A 428 -0.89 21.37 21.40
CA TYR A 428 -1.26 21.75 20.05
C TYR A 428 -2.43 20.88 19.54
N ASP A 429 -3.21 21.40 18.58
CA ASP A 429 -4.42 20.72 18.08
C ASP A 429 -4.21 19.91 16.79
N TYR A 430 -3.04 20.03 16.18
CA TYR A 430 -2.65 19.29 14.98
C TYR A 430 -3.69 19.29 13.86
N PRO A 431 -3.91 20.41 13.16
CA PRO A 431 -4.83 20.46 12.01
C PRO A 431 -4.47 19.45 10.92
N GLY A 432 -3.18 19.10 10.76
CA GLY A 432 -2.69 18.02 9.89
C GLY A 432 -2.63 16.65 10.55
N ASN A 433 -3.18 16.51 11.76
CA ASN A 433 -3.30 15.26 12.50
C ASN A 433 -1.96 14.53 12.72
N VAL A 434 -1.95 13.19 12.67
CA VAL A 434 -0.76 12.35 12.89
C VAL A 434 0.35 12.64 11.87
N ARG A 435 -0.01 13.00 10.63
CA ARG A 435 0.99 13.40 9.61
C ARG A 435 1.78 14.62 10.03
N GLU A 436 1.11 15.62 10.59
CA GLU A 436 1.75 16.84 11.10
C GLU A 436 2.64 16.56 12.31
N LEU A 437 2.16 15.75 13.27
CA LEU A 437 2.96 15.31 14.42
C LEU A 437 4.26 14.61 13.95
N ILE A 438 4.15 13.69 12.99
CA ILE A 438 5.31 13.00 12.43
C ILE A 438 6.27 13.99 11.75
N ASN A 439 5.77 14.95 10.97
CA ASN A 439 6.60 15.95 10.31
C ASN A 439 7.36 16.83 11.31
N ILE A 440 6.77 17.13 12.47
CA ILE A 440 7.44 17.87 13.55
C ILE A 440 8.58 17.03 14.14
N LEU A 441 8.34 15.75 14.40
CA LEU A 441 9.37 14.83 14.91
C LEU A 441 10.50 14.61 13.90
N ASP A 442 10.17 14.49 12.61
CA ASP A 442 11.16 14.42 11.53
C ASP A 442 12.02 15.68 11.47
N ARG A 443 11.41 16.86 11.65
CA ARG A 443 12.13 18.14 11.69
C ARG A 443 13.04 18.22 12.89
N ALA A 444 12.59 17.81 14.09
CA ALA A 444 13.42 17.74 15.28
C ALA A 444 14.64 16.86 15.06
N THR A 445 14.44 15.68 14.47
CA THR A 445 15.52 14.74 14.13
C THR A 445 16.49 15.33 13.10
N ALA A 446 15.98 15.98 12.04
CA ALA A 446 16.79 16.50 10.95
C ALA A 446 17.63 17.74 11.37
N LEU A 447 17.14 18.51 12.32
CA LEU A 447 17.82 19.70 12.86
C LEU A 447 18.64 19.38 14.10
N GLU A 448 18.59 18.14 14.61
CA GLU A 448 19.18 17.73 15.90
C GLU A 448 18.68 18.66 17.04
N GLU A 449 17.40 19.06 16.99
CA GLU A 449 16.81 20.03 17.92
C GLU A 449 16.14 19.32 19.09
N ASP A 450 16.64 19.57 20.28
CA ASP A 450 16.13 19.00 21.54
C ASP A 450 15.13 19.93 22.25
N ASP A 451 15.09 21.23 21.91
CA ASP A 451 14.14 22.20 22.44
C ASP A 451 12.81 22.16 21.68
N PHE A 452 11.91 21.32 22.15
CA PHE A 452 10.58 21.13 21.53
C PHE A 452 9.66 22.34 21.76
N ASP A 453 9.88 23.17 22.77
CA ASP A 453 9.11 24.41 22.95
C ASP A 453 9.47 25.44 21.88
N LEU A 454 10.75 25.55 21.54
CA LEU A 454 11.22 26.40 20.43
C LEU A 454 10.66 25.84 19.10
N LEU A 455 10.82 24.54 18.86
CA LEU A 455 10.33 23.87 17.66
C LEU A 455 8.83 24.06 17.43
N MET A 456 8.04 23.92 18.49
CA MET A 456 6.57 24.08 18.43
C MET A 456 6.16 25.56 18.26
N ARG A 457 6.93 26.50 18.81
CA ARG A 457 6.72 27.95 18.60
C ARG A 457 6.94 28.32 17.14
N GLU A 458 8.09 27.92 16.57
CA GLU A 458 8.40 28.14 15.16
C GLU A 458 7.37 27.49 14.24
N HIS A 459 6.94 26.26 14.57
CA HIS A 459 5.92 25.55 13.81
C HIS A 459 4.58 26.31 13.80
N LYS A 460 4.15 26.82 14.95
CA LYS A 460 2.93 27.63 15.07
C LYS A 460 3.05 28.95 14.29
N GLU A 461 4.21 29.60 14.35
CA GLU A 461 4.46 30.84 13.60
C GLU A 461 4.47 30.58 12.08
N MET A 462 5.10 29.53 11.63
CA MET A 462 5.13 29.13 10.22
C MET A 462 3.72 28.78 9.71
N ASN A 463 2.95 28.03 10.47
CA ASN A 463 1.56 27.73 10.14
C ASN A 463 0.68 28.99 10.17
N ALA A 464 0.86 29.87 11.14
CA ALA A 464 0.15 31.14 11.17
C ALA A 464 0.52 32.05 9.98
N ALA A 465 1.75 32.02 9.50
CA ALA A 465 2.17 32.73 8.29
C ALA A 465 1.62 32.11 7.00
N LEU A 466 1.60 30.79 6.90
CA LEU A 466 1.08 30.05 5.74
C LEU A 466 -0.46 30.11 5.64
N TRP A 467 -1.12 30.05 6.79
CA TRP A 467 -2.58 30.10 6.92
C TRP A 467 -3.07 31.49 7.37
N GLY A 468 -2.20 32.49 7.34
CA GLY A 468 -2.28 33.85 7.88
C GLY A 468 -3.51 34.68 7.53
N GLY A 469 -4.63 34.14 7.90
CA GLY A 469 -5.94 34.72 7.78
C GLY A 469 -7.05 33.82 8.30
N LEU A 470 -6.77 32.55 8.57
CA LEU A 470 -7.75 31.53 8.99
C LEU A 470 -7.46 30.95 10.38
N GLU A 471 -7.00 31.76 11.37
CA GLU A 471 -7.42 31.50 12.72
C GLU A 471 -8.90 31.84 12.83
N LEU A 472 -9.72 31.00 12.35
CA LEU A 472 -11.05 30.82 12.90
C LEU A 472 -10.84 30.23 14.31
N LYS A 473 -10.50 31.12 15.29
CA LYS A 473 -11.03 30.89 16.62
C LYS A 473 -12.47 30.50 16.41
N SER A 474 -12.93 29.45 17.03
CA SER A 474 -14.29 28.88 17.07
C SER A 474 -15.43 29.91 17.27
N GLY A 475 -15.45 30.93 16.46
CA GLY A 475 -16.49 31.90 16.31
C GLY A 475 -16.98 31.79 14.88
N ARG A 476 -18.21 31.29 14.69
CA ARG A 476 -18.94 31.36 13.43
C ARG A 476 -18.59 32.70 12.76
N ILE A 477 -18.15 32.63 11.48
CA ILE A 477 -18.18 33.83 10.63
C ILE A 477 -19.63 34.27 10.66
N PRO A 478 -19.91 35.54 11.04
CA PRO A 478 -21.26 35.99 11.05
C PRO A 478 -21.90 35.82 9.69
N ASP A 479 -23.09 35.23 9.61
CA ASP A 479 -23.79 34.98 8.36
C ASP A 479 -24.15 36.27 7.61
N LYS A 480 -24.11 37.39 8.31
CA LYS A 480 -24.33 38.72 7.73
C LYS A 480 -22.99 39.35 7.32
N LEU A 481 -22.91 39.78 6.05
CA LEU A 481 -21.72 40.40 5.47
C LEU A 481 -21.22 41.58 6.30
N GLU A 482 -22.13 42.39 6.84
CA GLU A 482 -21.80 43.58 7.64
C GLU A 482 -21.07 43.25 8.96
N ASP A 483 -21.48 42.16 9.61
CA ASP A 483 -20.83 41.68 10.84
C ASP A 483 -19.47 41.03 10.54
N ALA A 484 -19.32 40.37 9.39
CA ALA A 484 -18.04 39.85 8.93
C ALA A 484 -17.05 40.98 8.60
N ILE A 485 -17.51 42.06 7.95
CA ILE A 485 -16.71 43.26 7.68
C ILE A 485 -16.29 43.90 8.99
N ARG A 486 -17.19 44.06 9.97
CA ARG A 486 -16.88 44.59 11.30
C ARG A 486 -15.79 43.83 12.02
N LEU A 487 -15.92 42.51 12.01
CA LEU A 487 -14.94 41.61 12.64
C LEU A 487 -13.57 41.76 11.98
N HIS A 488 -13.52 41.83 10.66
CA HIS A 488 -12.27 41.99 9.91
C HIS A 488 -11.62 43.35 10.16
N VAL A 489 -12.38 44.45 10.10
CA VAL A 489 -11.88 45.79 10.37
C VAL A 489 -11.33 45.92 11.79
N ARG A 490 -12.03 45.36 12.78
CA ARG A 490 -11.60 45.39 14.18
C ARG A 490 -10.29 44.63 14.39
N ARG A 491 -10.14 43.48 13.76
CA ARG A 491 -8.91 42.66 13.79
C ARG A 491 -7.72 43.42 13.20
N VAL A 492 -7.89 44.03 12.04
CA VAL A 492 -6.82 44.82 11.40
C VAL A 492 -6.48 46.06 12.24
N TYR A 493 -7.47 46.68 12.86
CA TYR A 493 -7.27 47.83 13.76
C TYR A 493 -6.43 47.45 14.98
N GLU A 494 -6.71 46.31 15.61
CA GLU A 494 -5.92 45.78 16.73
C GLU A 494 -4.50 45.41 16.27
N LYS A 495 -4.33 44.75 15.10
CA LYS A 495 -3.04 44.38 14.53
C LYS A 495 -2.12 45.59 14.32
N TYR A 496 -2.65 46.73 13.94
CA TYR A 496 -1.88 47.98 13.73
C TYR A 496 -1.86 48.89 14.95
N GLY A 497 -2.02 48.32 16.14
CA GLY A 497 -1.91 49.06 17.39
C GLY A 497 -2.96 50.16 17.56
N GLN A 498 -4.18 49.91 17.09
CA GLN A 498 -5.33 50.82 17.17
C GLN A 498 -5.12 52.13 16.40
N ASN A 499 -4.30 52.09 15.35
CA ASN A 499 -4.00 53.26 14.52
C ASN A 499 -4.92 53.32 13.29
N LEU A 500 -5.87 54.26 13.31
CA LEU A 500 -6.87 54.43 12.23
C LEU A 500 -6.26 54.68 10.85
N THR A 501 -5.15 55.43 10.77
CA THR A 501 -4.52 55.73 9.47
C THR A 501 -3.86 54.51 8.86
N ARG A 502 -3.05 53.78 9.63
CA ARG A 502 -2.41 52.55 9.18
C ARG A 502 -3.42 51.42 8.86
N THR A 503 -4.51 51.38 9.61
CA THR A 503 -5.60 50.43 9.36
C THR A 503 -6.32 50.74 8.04
N ALA A 504 -6.59 52.02 7.79
CA ALA A 504 -7.24 52.47 6.55
C ALA A 504 -6.36 52.17 5.33
N GLU A 505 -5.06 52.44 5.43
CA GLU A 505 -4.07 52.10 4.39
C GLU A 505 -4.00 50.58 4.14
N ALA A 506 -3.93 49.77 5.21
CA ALA A 506 -3.83 48.31 5.12
C ALA A 506 -5.10 47.63 4.54
N LEU A 507 -6.26 48.26 4.70
CA LEU A 507 -7.54 47.80 4.19
C LEU A 507 -7.92 48.42 2.85
N ASP A 508 -7.12 49.35 2.34
CA ASP A 508 -7.40 50.16 1.14
C ASP A 508 -8.78 50.84 1.19
N VAL A 509 -9.10 51.43 2.37
CA VAL A 509 -10.36 52.14 2.60
C VAL A 509 -10.15 53.49 3.27
N SER A 510 -11.18 54.33 3.26
CA SER A 510 -11.10 55.63 3.97
C SER A 510 -11.10 55.42 5.50
N ARG A 511 -10.47 56.37 6.24
CA ARG A 511 -10.52 56.40 7.70
C ARG A 511 -11.96 56.46 8.25
N ASN A 512 -12.87 57.09 7.50
CA ASN A 512 -14.29 57.12 7.87
C ASN A 512 -14.95 55.73 7.70
N THR A 513 -14.53 54.96 6.71
CA THR A 513 -14.97 53.57 6.55
C THR A 513 -14.50 52.69 7.71
N VAL A 514 -13.26 52.85 8.15
CA VAL A 514 -12.75 52.14 9.35
C VAL A 514 -13.58 52.50 10.59
N ARG A 515 -13.83 53.79 10.82
CA ARG A 515 -14.66 54.25 11.97
C ARG A 515 -16.09 53.72 11.94
N LYS A 516 -16.68 53.57 10.75
CA LYS A 516 -18.05 53.05 10.60
C LYS A 516 -18.17 51.59 11.07
N TYR A 517 -17.10 50.79 10.90
CA TYR A 517 -17.10 49.38 11.20
C TYR A 517 -16.36 48.97 12.50
N LEU A 518 -15.74 49.93 13.22
CA LEU A 518 -15.27 49.73 14.59
C LEU A 518 -16.41 49.84 15.59
#